data_fd514f52ae924fb7bb8fc6d259612e2b
#
_entry.id   fd514f52ae924fb7bb8fc6d259612e2b
#
_cell.length_a   1.000
_cell.length_b   1.000
_cell.length_c   1.000
_cell.angle_alpha   90.00
_cell.angle_beta   90.00
_cell.angle_gamma   90.00
#
_symmetry.space_group_name_H-M   'P 1'
#
loop_
_entity.id
_entity.type
_entity.pdbx_description
1 polymer ?
#
loop_
_entity_poly.entity_id
_entity_poly.type
_entity_poly.pdbx_seq_one_letter_code
_entity_poly.pdbx_strand_id
1 'polypeptide(L)'
;MTVYNQFESKAGLLEALFDSLALQGPLGGMVEIFKIADPVAAFDDYVALFGRFWTVNRRTHRRLRAAAMHDAELAAAIASRNERRRKGVAELIRRLGDRARPVIPIEEAVNVIYVLLSFDTFDALAGPSRTPEEVVPTIRQLVRAVLGLLTS
;
A
#
# COMPACT_ATOMS: atom_id res chain seq x y z
N MET A 1 -26.04 23.48 -6.98
CA MET A 1 -24.68 23.41 -6.36
C MET A 1 -23.89 22.29 -7.00
N THR A 2 -22.71 22.58 -7.45
CA THR A 2 -21.83 21.56 -8.03
C THR A 2 -21.10 20.79 -6.94
N VAL A 3 -20.59 19.62 -7.27
CA VAL A 3 -19.77 18.81 -6.35
C VAL A 3 -18.56 19.60 -5.88
N TYR A 4 -17.97 20.43 -6.75
CA TYR A 4 -16.84 21.32 -6.38
C TYR A 4 -17.19 22.29 -5.26
N ASN A 5 -18.36 22.89 -5.31
CA ASN A 5 -18.78 23.81 -4.26
C ASN A 5 -18.86 23.11 -2.91
N GLN A 6 -19.29 21.85 -2.91
CA GLN A 6 -19.43 21.05 -1.68
C GLN A 6 -18.08 20.71 -1.06
N PHE A 7 -17.02 20.50 -1.88
CA PHE A 7 -15.68 20.13 -1.42
C PHE A 7 -14.66 21.25 -1.60
N GLU A 8 -15.13 22.44 -1.99
CA GLU A 8 -14.33 23.66 -2.20
C GLU A 8 -13.32 23.58 -3.35
N SER A 9 -12.86 22.38 -3.73
CA SER A 9 -11.88 22.24 -4.80
C SER A 9 -11.85 20.81 -5.33
N LYS A 10 -11.24 20.64 -6.50
CA LYS A 10 -10.97 19.33 -7.06
C LYS A 10 -10.08 18.50 -6.13
N ALA A 11 -9.07 19.15 -5.52
CA ALA A 11 -8.20 18.48 -4.56
C ALA A 11 -9.00 17.92 -3.38
N GLY A 12 -9.94 18.70 -2.83
CA GLY A 12 -10.82 18.23 -1.75
C GLY A 12 -11.71 17.09 -2.18
N LEU A 13 -12.22 17.13 -3.41
CA LEU A 13 -13.02 16.04 -3.97
C LEU A 13 -12.20 14.75 -4.10
N LEU A 14 -10.97 14.84 -4.61
CA LEU A 14 -10.08 13.69 -4.75
C LEU A 14 -9.73 13.09 -3.39
N GLU A 15 -9.45 13.92 -2.39
CA GLU A 15 -9.20 13.44 -1.02
C GLU A 15 -10.41 12.70 -0.46
N ALA A 16 -11.62 13.25 -0.66
CA ALA A 16 -12.86 12.60 -0.22
C ALA A 16 -13.06 11.25 -0.92
N LEU A 17 -12.75 11.17 -2.22
CA LEU A 17 -12.83 9.91 -2.96
C LEU A 17 -11.89 8.86 -2.38
N PHE A 18 -10.62 9.21 -2.15
CA PHE A 18 -9.65 8.28 -1.61
C PHE A 18 -9.98 7.86 -0.19
N ASP A 19 -10.46 8.78 0.64
CA ASP A 19 -10.93 8.46 1.98
C ASP A 19 -12.10 7.46 1.94
N SER A 20 -13.03 7.67 1.01
CA SER A 20 -14.16 6.76 0.83
C SER A 20 -13.70 5.36 0.42
N LEU A 21 -12.77 5.26 -0.52
CA LEU A 21 -12.21 3.96 -0.94
C LEU A 21 -11.51 3.25 0.22
N ALA A 22 -10.77 3.98 1.03
CA ALA A 22 -10.07 3.43 2.19
C ALA A 22 -11.05 2.94 3.27
N LEU A 23 -12.07 3.73 3.59
CA LEU A 23 -13.02 3.41 4.65
C LEU A 23 -13.97 2.26 4.27
N GLN A 24 -14.37 2.19 3.00
CA GLN A 24 -15.26 1.14 2.51
C GLN A 24 -14.54 -0.17 2.24
N GLY A 25 -13.22 -0.14 2.19
CA GLY A 25 -12.40 -1.30 1.90
C GLY A 25 -11.66 -1.83 3.13
N PRO A 26 -10.76 -2.80 2.89
CA PRO A 26 -9.99 -3.43 3.97
C PRO A 26 -9.09 -2.49 4.76
N LEU A 27 -8.74 -1.31 4.23
CA LEU A 27 -7.86 -0.37 4.93
C LEU A 27 -8.45 0.16 6.24
N GLY A 28 -9.75 -0.05 6.48
CA GLY A 28 -10.35 0.25 7.78
C GLY A 28 -9.70 -0.50 8.95
N GLY A 29 -9.03 -1.63 8.68
CA GLY A 29 -8.30 -2.40 9.68
C GLY A 29 -6.87 -1.94 9.93
N MET A 30 -6.41 -0.86 9.29
CA MET A 30 -5.01 -0.40 9.38
C MET A 30 -4.58 -0.09 10.81
N VAL A 31 -5.42 0.56 11.58
CA VAL A 31 -5.11 0.94 12.97
C VAL A 31 -4.82 -0.31 13.82
N GLU A 32 -5.57 -1.37 13.62
CA GLU A 32 -5.40 -2.61 14.38
C GLU A 32 -4.06 -3.28 14.09
N ILE A 33 -3.57 -3.19 12.86
CA ILE A 33 -2.27 -3.76 12.48
C ILE A 33 -1.15 -3.12 13.30
N PHE A 34 -1.16 -1.80 13.47
CA PHE A 34 -0.13 -1.11 14.23
C PHE A 34 -0.21 -1.35 15.74
N LYS A 35 -1.29 -1.97 16.22
CA LYS A 35 -1.43 -2.42 17.61
C LYS A 35 -0.91 -3.84 17.86
N ILE A 36 -0.61 -4.60 16.80
CA ILE A 36 -0.08 -5.97 16.94
C ILE A 36 1.30 -5.90 17.57
N ALA A 37 1.49 -6.68 18.65
CA ALA A 37 2.72 -6.63 19.44
C ALA A 37 3.93 -7.18 18.68
N ASP A 38 3.77 -8.32 17.99
CA ASP A 38 4.86 -8.90 17.20
C ASP A 38 5.02 -8.15 15.88
N PRO A 39 6.17 -7.49 15.64
CA PRO A 39 6.36 -6.70 14.43
C PRO A 39 6.38 -7.54 13.15
N VAL A 40 6.78 -8.82 13.20
CA VAL A 40 6.75 -9.69 12.02
C VAL A 40 5.29 -10.00 11.65
N ALA A 41 4.48 -10.35 12.64
CA ALA A 41 3.05 -10.59 12.44
C ALA A 41 2.34 -9.32 11.92
N ALA A 42 2.69 -8.16 12.47
CA ALA A 42 2.15 -6.88 11.99
C ALA A 42 2.47 -6.65 10.52
N PHE A 43 3.71 -6.93 10.13
CA PHE A 43 4.13 -6.78 8.73
C PHE A 43 3.39 -7.75 7.80
N ASP A 44 3.24 -9.00 8.22
CA ASP A 44 2.50 -10.00 7.44
C ASP A 44 1.06 -9.55 7.21
N ASP A 45 0.41 -9.01 8.24
CA ASP A 45 -0.97 -8.52 8.14
C ASP A 45 -1.05 -7.25 7.29
N TYR A 46 -0.03 -6.41 7.32
CA TYR A 46 0.06 -5.22 6.48
C TYR A 46 0.10 -5.60 4.99
N VAL A 47 0.91 -6.59 4.63
CA VAL A 47 0.96 -7.10 3.26
C VAL A 47 -0.39 -7.65 2.83
N ALA A 48 -1.02 -8.46 3.69
CA ALA A 48 -2.33 -9.05 3.40
C ALA A 48 -3.41 -7.97 3.24
N LEU A 49 -3.36 -6.92 4.04
CA LEU A 49 -4.30 -5.81 3.96
C LEU A 49 -4.27 -5.17 2.57
N PHE A 50 -3.08 -4.88 2.05
CA PHE A 50 -2.95 -4.30 0.72
C PHE A 50 -3.35 -5.28 -0.37
N GLY A 51 -3.08 -6.57 -0.22
CA GLY A 51 -3.58 -7.58 -1.14
C GLY A 51 -5.10 -7.52 -1.29
N ARG A 52 -5.80 -7.44 -0.18
CA ARG A 52 -7.27 -7.31 -0.19
C ARG A 52 -7.72 -5.97 -0.76
N PHE A 53 -7.06 -4.89 -0.36
CA PHE A 53 -7.41 -3.54 -0.82
C PHE A 53 -7.29 -3.42 -2.35
N TRP A 54 -6.18 -3.89 -2.90
CA TRP A 54 -5.96 -3.85 -4.35
C TRP A 54 -6.92 -4.77 -5.11
N THR A 55 -7.35 -5.87 -4.49
CA THR A 55 -8.32 -6.79 -5.10
C THR A 55 -9.70 -6.17 -5.19
N VAL A 56 -10.21 -5.61 -4.10
CA VAL A 56 -11.57 -5.07 -4.00
C VAL A 56 -11.78 -3.94 -5.01
N ASN A 57 -10.77 -3.09 -5.19
CA ASN A 57 -10.89 -1.90 -6.03
C ASN A 57 -10.03 -1.97 -7.30
N ARG A 58 -9.71 -3.16 -7.79
CA ARG A 58 -8.71 -3.36 -8.85
C ARG A 58 -8.98 -2.53 -10.10
N ARG A 59 -10.22 -2.54 -10.61
CA ARG A 59 -10.59 -1.76 -11.80
C ARG A 59 -10.48 -0.26 -11.55
N THR A 60 -10.94 0.18 -10.40
CA THR A 60 -10.88 1.59 -10.01
C THR A 60 -9.43 2.06 -9.94
N HIS A 61 -8.55 1.28 -9.33
CA HIS A 61 -7.13 1.63 -9.25
C HIS A 61 -6.48 1.71 -10.63
N ARG A 62 -6.80 0.78 -11.53
CA ARG A 62 -6.30 0.83 -12.91
C ARG A 62 -6.74 2.11 -13.62
N ARG A 63 -8.02 2.47 -13.50
CA ARG A 63 -8.58 3.68 -14.11
C ARG A 63 -7.96 4.95 -13.55
N LEU A 64 -7.78 4.99 -12.23
CA LEU A 64 -7.16 6.15 -11.58
C LEU A 64 -5.73 6.36 -12.05
N ARG A 65 -4.95 5.30 -12.18
CA ARG A 65 -3.57 5.39 -12.63
C ARG A 65 -3.48 5.80 -14.11
N ALA A 66 -4.34 5.28 -14.95
CA ALA A 66 -4.41 5.69 -16.35
C ALA A 66 -4.77 7.17 -16.47
N ALA A 67 -5.76 7.63 -15.71
CA ALA A 67 -6.18 9.03 -15.71
C ALA A 67 -5.09 9.96 -15.17
N ALA A 68 -4.32 9.51 -14.20
CA ALA A 68 -3.25 10.30 -13.58
C ALA A 68 -2.12 10.64 -14.55
N MET A 69 -1.97 9.86 -15.62
CA MET A 69 -0.96 10.16 -16.66
C MET A 69 -1.24 11.49 -17.36
N HIS A 70 -2.47 11.95 -17.35
CA HIS A 70 -2.91 13.18 -18.03
C HIS A 70 -3.56 14.17 -17.07
N ASP A 71 -3.45 13.96 -15.76
CA ASP A 71 -4.08 14.80 -14.73
C ASP A 71 -3.12 14.98 -13.56
N ALA A 72 -2.46 16.12 -13.52
CA ALA A 72 -1.45 16.40 -12.51
C ALA A 72 -2.03 16.43 -11.07
N GLU A 73 -3.25 16.90 -10.89
CA GLU A 73 -3.89 16.95 -9.57
C GLU A 73 -4.19 15.55 -9.05
N LEU A 74 -4.68 14.67 -9.94
CA LEU A 74 -4.92 13.27 -9.60
C LEU A 74 -3.61 12.55 -9.27
N ALA A 75 -2.56 12.79 -10.08
CA ALA A 75 -1.24 12.23 -9.82
C ALA A 75 -0.71 12.66 -8.45
N ALA A 76 -0.89 13.93 -8.07
CA ALA A 76 -0.47 14.44 -6.77
C ALA A 76 -1.25 13.79 -5.62
N ALA A 77 -2.56 13.58 -5.80
CA ALA A 77 -3.39 12.93 -4.79
C ALA A 77 -2.95 11.47 -4.58
N ILE A 78 -2.66 10.76 -5.67
CA ILE A 78 -2.16 9.38 -5.59
C ILE A 78 -0.79 9.36 -4.90
N ALA A 79 0.10 10.29 -5.25
CA ALA A 79 1.43 10.38 -4.63
C ALA A 79 1.33 10.63 -3.13
N SER A 80 0.39 11.44 -2.68
CA SER A 80 0.15 11.70 -1.26
C SER A 80 -0.25 10.41 -0.53
N ARG A 81 -1.14 9.61 -1.12
CA ARG A 81 -1.56 8.33 -0.54
C ARG A 81 -0.41 7.32 -0.54
N ASN A 82 0.36 7.29 -1.60
CA ASN A 82 1.55 6.44 -1.68
C ASN A 82 2.56 6.78 -0.58
N GLU A 83 2.74 8.08 -0.27
CA GLU A 83 3.65 8.50 0.80
C GLU A 83 3.17 8.02 2.17
N ARG A 84 1.88 7.98 2.42
CA ARG A 84 1.31 7.40 3.66
C ARG A 84 1.69 5.92 3.79
N ARG A 85 1.58 5.15 2.70
CA ARG A 85 1.97 3.75 2.70
C ARG A 85 3.47 3.59 2.95
N ARG A 86 4.28 4.44 2.33
CA ARG A 86 5.72 4.42 2.52
C ARG A 86 6.11 4.67 3.98
N LYS A 87 5.45 5.62 4.63
CA LYS A 87 5.65 5.90 6.06
C LYS A 87 5.25 4.72 6.93
N GLY A 88 4.17 4.03 6.59
CA GLY A 88 3.74 2.82 7.29
C GLY A 88 4.79 1.71 7.19
N VAL A 89 5.35 1.50 6.00
CA VAL A 89 6.45 0.55 5.80
C VAL A 89 7.66 0.91 6.68
N ALA A 90 8.05 2.19 6.65
CA ALA A 90 9.19 2.66 7.45
C ALA A 90 8.98 2.41 8.95
N GLU A 91 7.79 2.65 9.45
CA GLU A 91 7.45 2.42 10.86
C GLU A 91 7.52 0.94 11.22
N LEU A 92 7.00 0.06 10.37
CA LEU A 92 7.07 -1.38 10.61
C LEU A 92 8.50 -1.90 10.59
N ILE A 93 9.34 -1.41 9.68
CA ILE A 93 10.77 -1.76 9.64
C ILE A 93 11.46 -1.28 10.92
N ARG A 94 11.18 -0.06 11.35
CA ARG A 94 11.73 0.49 12.60
C ARG A 94 11.41 -0.41 13.79
N ARG A 95 10.19 -0.92 13.85
CA ARG A 95 9.76 -1.81 14.95
C ARG A 95 10.47 -3.16 14.95
N LEU A 96 10.94 -3.62 13.79
CA LEU A 96 11.70 -4.87 13.71
C LEU A 96 13.07 -4.75 14.40
N GLY A 97 13.64 -3.54 14.43
CA GLY A 97 14.94 -3.32 15.06
C GLY A 97 16.01 -4.28 14.54
N ASP A 98 16.72 -4.92 15.44
CA ASP A 98 17.83 -5.84 15.10
C ASP A 98 17.37 -7.15 14.46
N ARG A 99 16.07 -7.41 14.43
CA ARG A 99 15.53 -8.58 13.73
C ARG A 99 15.60 -8.40 12.22
N ALA A 100 15.61 -7.17 11.73
CA ALA A 100 15.78 -6.87 10.31
C ALA A 100 17.26 -6.67 9.99
N ARG A 101 17.78 -7.43 9.04
CA ARG A 101 19.17 -7.34 8.60
C ARG A 101 19.21 -7.27 7.07
N PRO A 102 18.73 -6.17 6.50
CA PRO A 102 18.71 -6.02 5.05
C PRO A 102 20.14 -5.95 4.49
N VAL A 103 20.31 -6.48 3.28
CA VAL A 103 21.60 -6.43 2.57
C VAL A 103 21.84 -5.09 1.88
N ILE A 104 20.84 -4.22 1.91
CA ILE A 104 20.90 -2.86 1.36
C ILE A 104 20.64 -1.88 2.50
N PRO A 105 21.00 -0.58 2.33
CA PRO A 105 20.71 0.41 3.37
C PRO A 105 19.22 0.43 3.74
N ILE A 106 18.93 0.75 5.00
CA ILE A 106 17.55 0.75 5.53
C ILE A 106 16.61 1.61 4.66
N GLU A 107 17.05 2.78 4.25
CA GLU A 107 16.23 3.68 3.43
C GLU A 107 15.87 3.05 2.08
N GLU A 108 16.83 2.32 1.48
CA GLU A 108 16.56 1.60 0.24
C GLU A 108 15.62 0.40 0.48
N ALA A 109 15.76 -0.28 1.61
CA ALA A 109 14.84 -1.36 1.98
C ALA A 109 13.41 -0.84 2.09
N VAL A 110 13.22 0.35 2.70
CA VAL A 110 11.91 1.01 2.75
C VAL A 110 11.36 1.23 1.34
N ASN A 111 12.18 1.78 0.44
CA ASN A 111 11.76 2.06 -0.94
C ASN A 111 11.39 0.78 -1.68
N VAL A 112 12.19 -0.26 -1.57
CA VAL A 112 11.95 -1.54 -2.24
C VAL A 112 10.65 -2.17 -1.74
N ILE A 113 10.44 -2.22 -0.43
CA ILE A 113 9.24 -2.81 0.15
C ILE A 113 8.00 -1.97 -0.19
N TYR A 114 8.13 -0.64 -0.16
CA TYR A 114 7.07 0.24 -0.61
C TYR A 114 6.64 -0.09 -2.04
N VAL A 115 7.59 -0.31 -2.96
CA VAL A 115 7.30 -0.70 -4.35
C VAL A 115 6.63 -2.08 -4.39
N LEU A 116 7.14 -3.04 -3.61
CA LEU A 116 6.54 -4.39 -3.55
C LEU A 116 5.08 -4.35 -3.11
N LEU A 117 4.70 -3.40 -2.26
CA LEU A 117 3.33 -3.25 -1.77
C LEU A 117 2.47 -2.36 -2.65
N SER A 118 2.98 -1.84 -3.75
CA SER A 118 2.24 -0.97 -4.66
C SER A 118 1.18 -1.75 -5.43
N PHE A 119 0.15 -1.02 -5.89
CA PHE A 119 -0.85 -1.59 -6.78
C PHE A 119 -0.21 -2.22 -8.02
N ASP A 120 0.72 -1.50 -8.65
CA ASP A 120 1.35 -1.95 -9.89
C ASP A 120 2.07 -3.28 -9.72
N THR A 121 2.76 -3.50 -8.60
CA THR A 121 3.44 -4.76 -8.33
C THR A 121 2.43 -5.90 -8.15
N PHE A 122 1.42 -5.70 -7.31
CA PHE A 122 0.39 -6.70 -7.09
C PHE A 122 -0.36 -7.03 -8.39
N ASP A 123 -0.74 -6.01 -9.16
CA ASP A 123 -1.49 -6.19 -10.40
C ASP A 123 -0.66 -6.95 -11.44
N ALA A 124 0.61 -6.60 -11.59
CA ALA A 124 1.51 -7.24 -12.54
C ALA A 124 1.78 -8.71 -12.18
N LEU A 125 2.04 -8.99 -10.89
CA LEU A 125 2.28 -10.35 -10.44
C LEU A 125 1.04 -11.23 -10.56
N ALA A 126 -0.12 -10.67 -10.25
CA ALA A 126 -1.39 -11.40 -10.36
C ALA A 126 -1.71 -11.75 -11.82
N GLY A 127 -1.48 -10.81 -12.72
CA GLY A 127 -1.82 -10.98 -14.12
C GLY A 127 -3.34 -11.08 -14.32
N PRO A 128 -3.78 -11.58 -15.50
CA PRO A 128 -5.21 -11.62 -15.82
C PRO A 128 -5.99 -12.76 -15.15
N SER A 129 -5.30 -13.77 -14.64
CA SER A 129 -5.96 -15.00 -14.14
C SER A 129 -6.00 -15.10 -12.61
N ARG A 130 -5.29 -14.21 -11.89
CA ARG A 130 -5.26 -14.21 -10.41
C ARG A 130 -5.69 -12.87 -9.88
N THR A 131 -6.10 -12.84 -8.60
CA THR A 131 -6.36 -11.60 -7.89
C THR A 131 -5.08 -11.12 -7.19
N PRO A 132 -4.95 -9.81 -6.91
CA PRO A 132 -3.84 -9.32 -6.09
C PRO A 132 -3.71 -10.06 -4.75
N GLU A 133 -4.81 -10.40 -4.10
CA GLU A 133 -4.77 -11.15 -2.84
C GLU A 133 -4.05 -12.50 -2.99
N GLU A 134 -4.20 -13.16 -4.13
CA GLU A 134 -3.58 -14.47 -4.37
C GLU A 134 -2.06 -14.41 -4.43
N VAL A 135 -1.46 -13.24 -4.65
CA VAL A 135 0.01 -13.10 -4.69
C VAL A 135 0.62 -12.67 -3.35
N VAL A 136 -0.20 -12.51 -2.32
CA VAL A 136 0.27 -12.14 -0.98
C VAL A 136 1.39 -13.05 -0.48
N PRO A 137 1.30 -14.40 -0.60
CA PRO A 137 2.40 -15.25 -0.13
C PRO A 137 3.73 -14.95 -0.81
N THR A 138 3.73 -14.67 -2.10
CA THR A 138 4.93 -14.31 -2.86
C THR A 138 5.50 -12.98 -2.36
N ILE A 139 4.63 -11.97 -2.19
CA ILE A 139 5.06 -10.66 -1.70
C ILE A 139 5.66 -10.79 -0.30
N ARG A 140 5.04 -11.56 0.58
CA ARG A 140 5.57 -11.81 1.93
C ARG A 140 6.98 -12.40 1.89
N GLN A 141 7.22 -13.38 1.02
CA GLN A 141 8.54 -13.99 0.88
C GLN A 141 9.57 -12.97 0.41
N LEU A 142 9.21 -12.12 -0.55
CA LEU A 142 10.11 -11.08 -1.05
C LEU A 142 10.43 -10.05 0.03
N VAL A 143 9.43 -9.62 0.79
CA VAL A 143 9.62 -8.68 1.91
C VAL A 143 10.57 -9.28 2.94
N ARG A 144 10.38 -10.53 3.33
CA ARG A 144 11.26 -11.21 4.29
C ARG A 144 12.68 -11.33 3.76
N ALA A 145 12.83 -11.63 2.47
CA ALA A 145 14.15 -11.72 1.84
C ALA A 145 14.87 -10.37 1.86
N VAL A 146 14.18 -9.29 1.49
CA VAL A 146 14.75 -7.94 1.50
C VAL A 146 15.19 -7.54 2.90
N LEU A 147 14.38 -7.88 3.92
CA LEU A 147 14.65 -7.52 5.32
C LEU A 147 15.62 -8.46 6.02
N GLY A 148 16.04 -9.54 5.37
CA GLY A 148 16.92 -10.51 5.98
C GLY A 148 16.26 -11.22 7.17
N LEU A 149 14.96 -11.37 7.17
CA LEU A 149 14.24 -12.10 8.21
C LEU A 149 14.37 -13.60 7.96
N LEU A 150 14.83 -14.31 8.98
CA LEU A 150 14.96 -15.75 8.89
C LEU A 150 13.57 -16.38 8.89
N THR A 151 13.37 -17.36 8.01
CA THR A 151 12.21 -18.24 8.08
C THR A 151 12.43 -19.23 9.19
N SER A 152 11.61 -19.15 10.21
CA SER A 152 11.60 -20.17 11.25
C SER A 152 10.80 -21.39 10.78
#